data_5e9ee5728fcf01e5cc5c9be4e7795482
#
_entry.id   5e9ee5728fcf01e5cc5c9be4e7795482
#
_cell.length_a   1.000
_cell.length_b   1.000
_cell.length_c   1.000
_cell.angle_alpha   90.00
_cell.angle_beta   90.00
_cell.angle_gamma   90.00
#
_symmetry.space_group_name_H-M   'P 1'
#
loop_
_entity.id
_entity.type
_entity.pdbx_description
1 polymer ?
#
loop_
_entity_poly.entity_id
_entity_poly.type
_entity_poly.pdbx_seq_one_letter_code
_entity_poly.pdbx_strand_id
1 'polypeptide(L)'
;IILFTYSFAGLFKTNGIIAIFFAGYWFGNFDFIFKMGISHFIDGLSSFFNMAIFLLLGLLVFPKNMIVFWKEGLIVAALLTFIVRPLAVFICAYPFKLKFKEAVFISWGGIKGIVPVVLATYPALYGLDDDLKVFNIIFFAVLLSCLMQGTTVNRLAGLLGLATSATNKAAFYIQLFT
;
A
#
# COMPACT_ATOMS: atom_id res chain seq x y z
N ILE A 1 -19.38 11.12 -1.50
CA ILE A 1 -18.73 11.47 -0.22
C ILE A 1 -17.23 11.72 -0.45
N ILE A 2 -16.45 10.76 -1.00
CA ILE A 2 -14.99 10.88 -1.17
C ILE A 2 -14.62 12.13 -1.96
N LEU A 3 -15.18 12.32 -3.17
CA LEU A 3 -14.91 13.49 -4.01
C LEU A 3 -15.33 14.81 -3.34
N PHE A 4 -16.48 14.80 -2.68
CA PHE A 4 -16.98 15.97 -1.95
C PHE A 4 -16.04 16.35 -0.81
N THR A 5 -15.63 15.38 0.02
CA THR A 5 -14.72 15.62 1.14
C THR A 5 -13.35 16.12 0.66
N TYR A 6 -12.84 15.58 -0.47
CA TYR A 6 -11.59 16.02 -1.06
C TYR A 6 -11.67 17.48 -1.53
N SER A 7 -12.71 17.80 -2.30
CA SER A 7 -12.91 19.16 -2.84
C SER A 7 -13.16 20.17 -1.72
N PHE A 8 -13.93 19.78 -0.71
CA PHE A 8 -14.20 20.64 0.46
C PHE A 8 -12.92 20.93 1.25
N ALA A 9 -12.09 19.92 1.49
CA ALA A 9 -10.79 20.11 2.13
C ALA A 9 -9.87 21.04 1.31
N GLY A 10 -9.94 20.96 -0.02
CA GLY A 10 -9.19 21.83 -0.93
C GLY A 10 -9.58 23.31 -0.81
N LEU A 11 -10.87 23.61 -0.58
CA LEU A 11 -11.35 24.99 -0.34
C LEU A 11 -10.69 25.62 0.90
N PHE A 12 -10.43 24.83 1.93
CA PHE A 12 -9.75 25.26 3.15
C PHE A 12 -8.21 25.17 3.06
N LYS A 13 -7.66 24.91 1.87
CA LYS A 13 -6.20 24.74 1.66
C LYS A 13 -5.59 23.67 2.59
N THR A 14 -6.40 22.66 2.97
CA THR A 14 -5.96 21.54 3.81
C THR A 14 -5.66 20.30 2.96
N ASN A 15 -4.99 19.32 3.56
CA ASN A 15 -4.65 18.08 2.85
C ASN A 15 -5.89 17.21 2.66
N GLY A 16 -6.40 17.11 1.42
CA GLY A 16 -7.59 16.33 1.07
C GLY A 16 -7.44 14.83 1.36
N ILE A 17 -6.23 14.27 1.30
CA ILE A 17 -5.97 12.85 1.59
C ILE A 17 -6.24 12.55 3.06
N ILE A 18 -5.77 13.42 3.96
CA ILE A 18 -6.01 13.30 5.40
C ILE A 18 -7.51 13.45 5.70
N ALA A 19 -8.18 14.40 5.05
CA ALA A 19 -9.62 14.60 5.23
C ALA A 19 -10.43 13.34 4.83
N ILE A 20 -10.09 12.71 3.70
CA ILE A 20 -10.73 11.46 3.26
C ILE A 20 -10.47 10.32 4.25
N PHE A 21 -9.25 10.23 4.78
CA PHE A 21 -8.90 9.21 5.78
C PHE A 21 -9.80 9.31 7.02
N PHE A 22 -9.94 10.51 7.59
CA PHE A 22 -10.81 10.73 8.74
C PHE A 22 -12.30 10.50 8.41
N ALA A 23 -12.74 10.92 7.24
CA ALA A 23 -14.12 10.66 6.79
C ALA A 23 -14.36 9.16 6.63
N GLY A 24 -13.42 8.41 6.07
CA GLY A 24 -13.50 6.95 5.94
C GLY A 24 -13.49 6.24 7.29
N TYR A 25 -12.65 6.68 8.22
CA TYR A 25 -12.62 6.15 9.58
C TYR A 25 -13.94 6.38 10.30
N TRP A 26 -14.48 7.60 10.20
CA TRP A 26 -15.78 7.93 10.80
C TRP A 26 -16.90 7.07 10.21
N PHE A 27 -17.02 7.02 8.88
CA PHE A 27 -18.03 6.22 8.18
C PHE A 27 -17.92 4.71 8.47
N GLY A 28 -16.71 4.20 8.57
CA GLY A 28 -16.46 2.78 8.84
C GLY A 28 -16.98 2.31 10.21
N ASN A 29 -17.07 3.23 11.18
CA ASN A 29 -17.57 2.93 12.53
C ASN A 29 -19.10 2.98 12.66
N PHE A 30 -19.82 3.47 11.65
CA PHE A 30 -21.28 3.44 11.64
C PHE A 30 -21.81 2.15 11.01
N ASP A 31 -22.85 1.60 11.61
CA ASP A 31 -23.62 0.50 11.03
C ASP A 31 -24.73 1.06 10.13
N PHE A 32 -24.69 0.70 8.86
CA PHE A 32 -25.69 1.09 7.88
C PHE A 32 -26.11 -0.10 7.03
N ILE A 33 -27.31 -0.02 6.48
CA ILE A 33 -27.90 -1.06 5.64
C ILE A 33 -27.00 -1.27 4.41
N PHE A 34 -26.73 -2.55 4.07
CA PHE A 34 -25.84 -2.98 2.96
C PHE A 34 -24.34 -2.65 3.13
N LYS A 35 -23.85 -2.42 4.35
CA LYS A 35 -22.43 -2.15 4.64
C LYS A 35 -21.50 -3.16 3.97
N MET A 36 -21.80 -4.46 4.06
CA MET A 36 -21.01 -5.52 3.43
C MET A 36 -20.95 -5.40 1.90
N GLY A 37 -22.08 -5.17 1.25
CA GLY A 37 -22.15 -5.02 -0.21
C GLY A 37 -21.37 -3.81 -0.70
N ILE A 38 -21.49 -2.69 0.01
CA ILE A 38 -20.76 -1.46 -0.28
C ILE A 38 -19.25 -1.66 -0.06
N SER A 39 -18.85 -2.34 1.01
CA SER A 39 -17.43 -2.65 1.27
C SER A 39 -16.83 -3.48 0.14
N HIS A 40 -17.47 -4.58 -0.27
CA HIS A 40 -16.99 -5.41 -1.37
C HIS A 40 -16.91 -4.64 -2.71
N PHE A 41 -17.88 -3.78 -2.99
CA PHE A 41 -17.85 -2.93 -4.18
C PHE A 41 -16.68 -1.95 -4.15
N ILE A 42 -16.46 -1.29 -3.01
CA ILE A 42 -15.34 -0.33 -2.84
C ILE A 42 -13.99 -1.06 -2.93
N ASP A 43 -13.86 -2.26 -2.37
CA ASP A 43 -12.64 -3.07 -2.44
C ASP A 43 -12.32 -3.46 -3.89
N GLY A 44 -13.33 -3.87 -4.66
CA GLY A 44 -13.17 -4.16 -6.09
C GLY A 44 -12.78 -2.93 -6.90
N LEU A 45 -13.45 -1.82 -6.65
CA LEU A 45 -13.18 -0.54 -7.31
C LEU A 45 -11.78 -0.01 -6.97
N SER A 46 -11.38 -0.10 -5.71
CA SER A 46 -10.03 0.27 -5.25
C SER A 46 -8.95 -0.58 -5.92
N SER A 47 -9.18 -1.88 -6.05
CA SER A 47 -8.26 -2.80 -6.75
C SER A 47 -8.13 -2.43 -8.23
N PHE A 48 -9.26 -2.13 -8.89
CA PHE A 48 -9.27 -1.68 -10.28
C PHE A 48 -8.48 -0.37 -10.47
N PHE A 49 -8.77 0.64 -9.67
CA PHE A 49 -8.05 1.92 -9.74
C PHE A 49 -6.57 1.75 -9.42
N ASN A 50 -6.22 0.92 -8.46
CA ASN A 50 -4.82 0.65 -8.14
C ASN A 50 -4.07 0.08 -9.35
N MET A 51 -4.65 -0.92 -10.04
CA MET A 51 -4.07 -1.48 -11.26
C MET A 51 -3.97 -0.45 -12.39
N ALA A 52 -5.05 0.34 -12.62
CA ALA A 52 -5.09 1.35 -13.66
C ALA A 52 -4.03 2.44 -13.44
N ILE A 53 -3.87 2.92 -12.22
CA ILE A 53 -2.88 3.96 -11.91
C ILE A 53 -1.45 3.40 -12.01
N PHE A 54 -1.18 2.17 -11.56
CA PHE A 54 0.14 1.54 -11.76
C PHE A 54 0.47 1.41 -13.25
N LEU A 55 -0.51 1.06 -14.08
CA LEU A 55 -0.33 0.99 -15.53
C LEU A 55 -0.02 2.37 -16.12
N LEU A 56 -0.80 3.39 -15.75
CA LEU A 56 -0.58 4.76 -16.23
C LEU A 56 0.79 5.30 -15.79
N LEU A 57 1.16 5.11 -14.52
CA LEU A 57 2.46 5.53 -14.03
C LEU A 57 3.61 4.73 -14.67
N GLY A 58 3.38 3.45 -14.96
CA GLY A 58 4.34 2.64 -15.71
C GLY A 58 4.58 3.14 -17.13
N LEU A 59 3.55 3.67 -17.79
CA LEU A 59 3.67 4.31 -19.11
C LEU A 59 4.40 5.66 -19.06
N LEU A 60 4.34 6.36 -17.92
CA LEU A 60 5.04 7.63 -17.71
C LEU A 60 6.56 7.44 -17.51
N VAL A 61 6.97 6.24 -17.14
CA VAL A 61 8.37 5.92 -16.86
C VAL A 61 9.14 5.74 -18.16
N PHE A 62 10.23 6.47 -18.29
CA PHE A 62 11.20 6.26 -19.35
C PHE A 62 12.28 5.27 -18.88
N PRO A 63 12.37 4.06 -19.47
CA PRO A 63 13.32 3.02 -19.03
C PRO A 63 14.76 3.51 -19.01
N LYS A 64 15.12 4.41 -19.94
CA LYS A 64 16.46 5.00 -20.02
C LYS A 64 16.83 5.77 -18.74
N ASN A 65 15.89 6.52 -18.19
CA ASN A 65 16.11 7.29 -16.95
C ASN A 65 16.16 6.39 -15.72
N MET A 66 15.39 5.30 -15.70
CA MET A 66 15.47 4.31 -14.63
C MET A 66 16.84 3.65 -14.53
N ILE A 67 17.48 3.35 -15.69
CA ILE A 67 18.80 2.76 -15.71
C ILE A 67 19.86 3.74 -15.16
N VAL A 68 19.68 5.03 -15.31
CA VAL A 68 20.61 6.02 -14.74
C VAL A 68 20.57 6.03 -13.21
N PHE A 69 19.38 5.92 -12.61
CA PHE A 69 19.16 6.04 -11.17
C PHE A 69 18.95 4.68 -10.46
N TRP A 70 19.34 3.57 -11.09
CA TRP A 70 19.10 2.23 -10.52
C TRP A 70 19.77 2.00 -9.17
N LYS A 71 20.97 2.58 -8.95
CA LYS A 71 21.72 2.43 -7.70
C LYS A 71 20.99 3.10 -6.53
N GLU A 72 20.55 4.34 -6.74
CA GLU A 72 19.81 5.12 -5.77
C GLU A 72 18.47 4.44 -5.46
N GLY A 73 17.75 3.98 -6.48
CA GLY A 73 16.50 3.24 -6.33
C GLY A 73 16.66 1.93 -5.58
N LEU A 74 17.75 1.19 -5.81
CA LEU A 74 18.05 -0.05 -5.11
C LEU A 74 18.38 0.22 -3.62
N ILE A 75 19.17 1.25 -3.33
CA ILE A 75 19.48 1.66 -1.96
C ILE A 75 18.20 2.04 -1.21
N VAL A 76 17.36 2.86 -1.83
CA VAL A 76 16.07 3.27 -1.23
C VAL A 76 15.16 2.06 -1.02
N ALA A 77 15.06 1.16 -1.99
CA ALA A 77 14.27 -0.07 -1.87
C ALA A 77 14.76 -0.95 -0.70
N ALA A 78 16.07 -1.16 -0.62
CA ALA A 78 16.68 -1.96 0.45
C ALA A 78 16.47 -1.32 1.82
N LEU A 79 16.75 -0.03 1.96
CA LEU A 79 16.59 0.72 3.20
C LEU A 79 15.14 0.70 3.69
N LEU A 80 14.19 0.97 2.79
CA LEU A 80 12.76 0.95 3.12
C LEU A 80 12.27 -0.46 3.50
N THR A 81 12.75 -1.49 2.82
CA THR A 81 12.26 -2.86 3.02
C THR A 81 12.90 -3.53 4.23
N PHE A 82 14.20 -3.34 4.45
CA PHE A 82 14.93 -4.07 5.48
C PHE A 82 15.14 -3.29 6.79
N ILE A 83 15.05 -1.96 6.76
CA ILE A 83 15.29 -1.11 7.94
C ILE A 83 14.01 -0.38 8.37
N VAL A 84 13.47 0.48 7.52
CA VAL A 84 12.40 1.38 7.91
C VAL A 84 11.11 0.61 8.25
N ARG A 85 10.75 -0.36 7.43
CA ARG A 85 9.53 -1.16 7.66
C ARG A 85 9.60 -2.05 8.89
N PRO A 86 10.63 -2.90 9.07
CA PRO A 86 10.74 -3.67 10.30
C PRO A 86 10.72 -2.79 11.54
N LEU A 87 11.49 -1.70 11.52
CA LEU A 87 11.53 -0.76 12.64
C LEU A 87 10.14 -0.20 12.96
N ALA A 88 9.43 0.29 11.95
CA ALA A 88 8.07 0.82 12.13
C ALA A 88 7.09 -0.25 12.66
N VAL A 89 7.13 -1.46 12.09
CA VAL A 89 6.24 -2.54 12.53
C VAL A 89 6.56 -2.96 13.94
N PHE A 90 7.82 -3.12 14.32
CA PHE A 90 8.18 -3.51 15.69
C PHE A 90 7.79 -2.45 16.71
N ILE A 91 7.97 -1.16 16.41
CA ILE A 91 7.52 -0.06 17.28
C ILE A 91 6.00 -0.09 17.45
N CYS A 92 5.26 -0.23 16.35
CA CYS A 92 3.79 -0.29 16.39
C CYS A 92 3.25 -1.59 16.99
N ALA A 93 3.93 -2.71 16.81
CA ALA A 93 3.52 -4.01 17.32
C ALA A 93 3.72 -4.16 18.83
N TYR A 94 4.62 -3.39 19.40
CA TYR A 94 4.95 -3.45 20.84
C TYR A 94 3.72 -3.32 21.77
N PRO A 95 2.83 -2.33 21.60
CA PRO A 95 1.65 -2.21 22.46
C PRO A 95 0.61 -3.34 22.24
N PHE A 96 0.59 -3.98 21.07
CA PHE A 96 -0.36 -5.05 20.73
C PHE A 96 0.11 -6.45 21.11
N LYS A 97 1.31 -6.59 21.70
CA LYS A 97 1.90 -7.87 22.10
C LYS A 97 1.86 -8.93 21.00
N LEU A 98 2.05 -8.53 19.74
CA LEU A 98 2.12 -9.45 18.61
C LEU A 98 3.28 -10.41 18.75
N LYS A 99 3.09 -11.65 18.32
CA LYS A 99 4.17 -12.65 18.32
C LYS A 99 5.23 -12.21 17.30
N PHE A 100 6.49 -12.46 17.61
CA PHE A 100 7.62 -12.10 16.75
C PHE A 100 7.44 -12.57 15.29
N LYS A 101 6.93 -13.78 15.08
CA LYS A 101 6.66 -14.34 13.75
C LYS A 101 5.61 -13.53 12.97
N GLU A 102 4.57 -13.06 13.65
CA GLU A 102 3.51 -12.25 13.08
C GLU A 102 4.05 -10.85 12.70
N ALA A 103 4.84 -10.24 13.58
CA ALA A 103 5.48 -8.95 13.31
C ALA A 103 6.45 -9.03 12.11
N VAL A 104 7.26 -10.09 12.00
CA VAL A 104 8.12 -10.33 10.85
C VAL A 104 7.30 -10.51 9.57
N PHE A 105 6.21 -11.28 9.63
CA PHE A 105 5.35 -11.49 8.48
C PHE A 105 4.69 -10.19 8.01
N ILE A 106 4.14 -9.39 8.92
CA ILE A 106 3.53 -8.08 8.62
C ILE A 106 4.57 -7.11 8.06
N SER A 107 5.78 -7.11 8.62
CA SER A 107 6.88 -6.28 8.15
C SER A 107 7.27 -6.60 6.70
N TRP A 108 7.32 -7.89 6.35
CA TRP A 108 7.64 -8.32 5.00
C TRP A 108 6.46 -8.19 4.03
N GLY A 109 5.25 -8.64 4.45
CA GLY A 109 4.06 -8.72 3.62
C GLY A 109 3.39 -7.36 3.31
N GLY A 110 3.86 -6.30 3.93
CA GLY A 110 3.34 -4.96 3.71
C GLY A 110 3.66 -4.44 2.30
N ILE A 111 2.84 -4.79 1.31
CA ILE A 111 2.97 -4.33 -0.07
C ILE A 111 2.88 -2.79 -0.10
N LYS A 112 3.82 -2.15 -0.78
CA LYS A 112 3.80 -0.70 -0.98
C LYS A 112 2.68 -0.35 -1.96
N GLY A 113 1.76 0.49 -1.51
CA GLY A 113 0.68 0.99 -2.36
C GLY A 113 1.16 2.06 -3.35
N ILE A 114 0.23 2.56 -4.14
CA ILE A 114 0.46 3.56 -5.17
C ILE A 114 0.76 4.96 -4.60
N VAL A 115 0.33 5.23 -3.38
CA VAL A 115 0.43 6.55 -2.73
C VAL A 115 1.85 7.13 -2.73
N PRO A 116 2.92 6.38 -2.36
CA PRO A 116 4.29 6.89 -2.43
C PRO A 116 4.70 7.30 -3.85
N VAL A 117 4.23 6.58 -4.87
CA VAL A 117 4.57 6.88 -6.27
C VAL A 117 3.86 8.15 -6.74
N VAL A 118 2.58 8.30 -6.40
CA VAL A 118 1.82 9.52 -6.69
C VAL A 118 2.43 10.73 -5.97
N LEU A 119 2.79 10.59 -4.70
CA LEU A 119 3.44 11.67 -3.96
C LEU A 119 4.81 12.05 -4.54
N ALA A 120 5.51 11.11 -5.17
CA ALA A 120 6.79 11.37 -5.83
C ALA A 120 6.67 12.25 -7.09
N THR A 121 5.47 12.44 -7.64
CA THR A 121 5.26 13.37 -8.75
C THR A 121 5.15 14.84 -8.30
N TYR A 122 4.86 15.10 -7.02
CA TYR A 122 4.65 16.46 -6.52
C TYR A 122 5.88 17.38 -6.69
N PRO A 123 7.13 16.95 -6.41
CA PRO A 123 8.29 17.81 -6.64
C PRO A 123 8.39 18.33 -8.08
N ALA A 124 8.09 17.48 -9.06
CA ALA A 124 8.07 17.91 -10.46
C ALA A 124 6.93 18.88 -10.76
N LEU A 125 5.74 18.70 -10.18
CA LEU A 125 4.62 19.62 -10.35
C LEU A 125 4.90 21.01 -9.79
N TYR A 126 5.74 21.12 -8.77
CA TYR A 126 6.16 22.40 -8.18
C TYR A 126 7.45 22.96 -8.77
N GLY A 127 7.97 22.35 -9.85
CA GLY A 127 9.20 22.81 -10.52
C GLY A 127 10.48 22.62 -9.69
N LEU A 128 10.47 21.68 -8.74
CA LEU A 128 11.62 21.35 -7.88
C LEU A 128 12.44 20.16 -8.43
N ASP A 129 11.92 19.45 -9.44
CA ASP A 129 12.52 18.24 -10.01
C ASP A 129 12.22 18.18 -11.50
N ASP A 130 13.03 18.87 -12.32
CA ASP A 130 12.82 19.01 -13.76
C ASP A 130 12.96 17.67 -14.51
N ASP A 131 13.80 16.76 -14.01
CA ASP A 131 14.12 15.47 -14.64
C ASP A 131 13.26 14.30 -14.12
N LEU A 132 12.23 14.54 -13.32
CA LEU A 132 11.46 13.48 -12.65
C LEU A 132 12.35 12.47 -11.88
N LYS A 133 13.48 12.93 -11.37
CA LYS A 133 14.47 12.09 -10.69
C LYS A 133 13.88 11.40 -9.46
N VAL A 134 13.19 12.15 -8.60
CA VAL A 134 12.55 11.63 -7.39
C VAL A 134 11.49 10.59 -7.74
N PHE A 135 10.68 10.88 -8.76
CA PHE A 135 9.67 9.94 -9.27
C PHE A 135 10.31 8.63 -9.75
N ASN A 136 11.34 8.71 -10.60
CA ASN A 136 12.01 7.53 -11.16
C ASN A 136 12.64 6.66 -10.05
N ILE A 137 13.29 7.26 -9.06
CA ILE A 137 13.90 6.55 -7.93
C ILE A 137 12.83 5.82 -7.10
N ILE A 138 11.75 6.53 -6.73
CA ILE A 138 10.68 5.97 -5.90
C ILE A 138 9.90 4.91 -6.65
N PHE A 139 9.58 5.15 -7.93
CA PHE A 139 8.89 4.16 -8.76
C PHE A 139 9.69 2.87 -8.88
N PHE A 140 10.99 2.97 -9.18
CA PHE A 140 11.88 1.80 -9.24
C PHE A 140 11.93 1.05 -7.88
N ALA A 141 12.06 1.78 -6.77
CA ALA A 141 12.10 1.19 -5.44
C ALA A 141 10.77 0.47 -5.10
N VAL A 142 9.63 1.04 -5.46
CA VAL A 142 8.31 0.42 -5.25
C VAL A 142 8.14 -0.80 -6.12
N LEU A 143 8.47 -0.72 -7.40
CA LEU A 143 8.37 -1.82 -8.35
C LEU A 143 9.23 -3.02 -7.91
N LEU A 144 10.50 -2.77 -7.57
CA LEU A 144 11.41 -3.80 -7.08
C LEU A 144 10.90 -4.45 -5.80
N SER A 145 10.40 -3.63 -4.85
CA SER A 145 9.81 -4.12 -3.61
C SER A 145 8.57 -4.97 -3.86
N CYS A 146 7.67 -4.54 -4.75
CA CYS A 146 6.48 -5.30 -5.10
C CYS A 146 6.82 -6.66 -5.74
N LEU A 147 7.81 -6.69 -6.64
CA LEU A 147 8.28 -7.94 -7.23
C LEU A 147 8.88 -8.89 -6.19
N MET A 148 9.77 -8.39 -5.34
CA MET A 148 10.40 -9.21 -4.30
C MET A 148 9.37 -9.70 -3.26
N GLN A 149 8.55 -8.82 -2.73
CA GLN A 149 7.59 -9.15 -1.69
C GLN A 149 6.43 -9.99 -2.23
N GLY A 150 5.89 -9.65 -3.40
CA GLY A 150 4.80 -10.39 -4.03
C GLY A 150 5.15 -11.85 -4.32
N THR A 151 6.37 -12.12 -4.78
CA THR A 151 6.81 -13.50 -5.08
C THR A 151 7.19 -14.29 -3.84
N THR A 152 7.61 -13.64 -2.76
CA THR A 152 8.16 -14.31 -1.57
C THR A 152 7.18 -14.40 -0.41
N VAL A 153 6.09 -13.60 -0.39
CA VAL A 153 5.15 -13.55 0.75
C VAL A 153 4.53 -14.91 1.07
N ASN A 154 4.13 -15.67 0.05
CA ASN A 154 3.54 -16.99 0.23
C ASN A 154 4.53 -18.01 0.81
N ARG A 155 5.79 -17.96 0.35
CA ARG A 155 6.86 -18.81 0.90
C ARG A 155 7.15 -18.48 2.35
N LEU A 156 7.20 -17.18 2.67
CA LEU A 156 7.43 -16.71 4.04
C LEU A 156 6.29 -17.10 4.99
N ALA A 157 5.03 -17.01 4.53
CA ALA A 157 3.87 -17.49 5.30
C ALA A 157 3.99 -18.98 5.67
N GLY A 158 4.42 -19.80 4.70
CA GLY A 158 4.67 -21.23 4.93
C GLY A 158 5.81 -21.48 5.93
N LEU A 159 6.95 -20.78 5.79
CA LEU A 159 8.12 -20.92 6.66
C LEU A 159 7.83 -20.50 8.10
N LEU A 160 7.01 -19.48 8.30
CA LEU A 160 6.60 -18.99 9.63
C LEU A 160 5.49 -19.84 10.27
N GLY A 161 4.89 -20.77 9.51
CA GLY A 161 3.75 -21.58 9.96
C GLY A 161 2.45 -20.78 10.12
N LEU A 162 2.34 -19.66 9.40
CA LEU A 162 1.16 -18.79 9.41
C LEU A 162 0.22 -19.08 8.23
N ALA A 163 0.59 -20.01 7.34
CA ALA A 163 -0.27 -20.42 6.22
C ALA A 163 -1.42 -21.26 6.74
N THR A 164 -2.64 -20.74 6.64
CA THR A 164 -3.86 -21.51 6.93
C THR A 164 -4.19 -22.37 5.72
N SER A 165 -4.32 -23.68 5.92
CA SER A 165 -4.74 -24.59 4.85
C SER A 165 -6.12 -24.19 4.33
N ALA A 166 -6.30 -24.23 3.01
CA ALA A 166 -7.58 -23.93 2.35
C ALA A 166 -8.74 -24.79 2.91
N THR A 167 -8.44 -25.99 3.37
CA THR A 167 -9.38 -26.93 4.01
C THR A 167 -9.97 -26.35 5.30
N ASN A 168 -9.18 -25.63 6.11
CA ASN A 168 -9.69 -24.99 7.32
C ASN A 168 -10.59 -23.79 7.03
N LYS A 169 -10.36 -23.07 5.94
CA LYS A 169 -11.27 -21.99 5.52
C LYS A 169 -12.64 -22.53 5.11
N ALA A 170 -12.67 -23.61 4.34
CA ALA A 170 -13.94 -24.25 3.92
C ALA A 170 -14.72 -24.77 5.14
N ALA A 171 -14.06 -25.40 6.10
CA ALA A 171 -14.68 -25.86 7.36
C ALA A 171 -15.23 -24.70 8.20
N PHE A 172 -14.53 -23.57 8.26
CA PHE A 172 -14.98 -22.36 8.97
C PHE A 172 -16.21 -21.73 8.31
N TYR A 173 -16.26 -21.67 6.99
CA TYR A 173 -17.44 -21.18 6.26
C TYR A 173 -18.65 -22.10 6.43
N ILE A 174 -18.46 -23.41 6.45
CA ILE A 174 -19.54 -24.39 6.68
C ILE A 174 -20.11 -24.22 8.09
N GLN A 175 -19.29 -23.99 9.11
CA GLN A 175 -19.75 -23.76 10.49
C GLN A 175 -20.52 -22.45 10.70
N LEU A 176 -20.33 -21.45 9.82
CA LEU A 176 -21.05 -20.17 9.91
C LEU A 176 -22.45 -20.23 9.26
N PHE A 177 -22.72 -21.26 8.46
CA PHE A 177 -24.01 -21.42 7.74
C PHE A 177 -24.83 -22.63 8.24
N THR A 178 -24.37 -23.35 9.25
CA THR A 178 -25.15 -24.35 10.03
C THR A 178 -25.51 -23.80 11.40
#